data_5f1240330d9d88f56ba4103b4fd5ee1c
#
_entry.id   5f1240330d9d88f56ba4103b4fd5ee1c
#
_cell.length_a   1.000
_cell.length_b   1.000
_cell.length_c   1.000
_cell.angle_alpha   90.00
_cell.angle_beta   90.00
_cell.angle_gamma   90.00
#
_symmetry.space_group_name_H-M   'P 1'
#
loop_
_entity.id
_entity.type
_entity.pdbx_description
1 polymer ?
#
loop_
_entity_poly.entity_id
_entity_poly.type
_entity_poly.pdbx_seq_one_letter_code
_entity_poly.pdbx_strand_id
1 'polypeptide(L)' 'MMRDDLYMGKKNYSLLIIDSNGKQSASDFVGKDYAINCAKEFERLAKSGEIDAISIKVIDKRSKQVLHLYIKEVKVNIQH' A
#
# COMPACT_ATOMS: atom_id res chain seq x y z
N MET A 1 17.50 22.80 -15.20
CA MET A 1 17.10 22.29 -15.07
C MET A 1 16.38 22.17 -14.69
N MET A 2 16.04 21.93 -14.38
CA MET A 2 15.41 21.51 -13.90
C MET A 2 14.53 20.99 -14.00
N ARG A 3 14.19 20.57 -14.48
CA ARG A 3 13.27 19.96 -14.62
C ARG A 3 13.16 18.75 -13.96
N ASP A 4 14.08 18.16 -13.65
CA ASP A 4 14.19 17.06 -12.90
C ASP A 4 13.61 17.19 -11.59
N ASP A 5 13.85 18.24 -10.92
CA ASP A 5 13.33 18.42 -9.61
C ASP A 5 11.85 18.58 -9.64
N LEU A 6 11.27 18.78 -10.77
CA LEU A 6 9.85 18.91 -10.84
C LEU A 6 9.18 17.63 -10.45
N TYR A 7 9.72 16.49 -10.85
CA TYR A 7 9.05 15.30 -10.49
C TYR A 7 9.81 14.48 -9.49
N MET A 8 11.05 14.81 -9.30
CA MET A 8 11.78 14.07 -8.33
C MET A 8 11.31 14.29 -6.93
N GLY A 9 10.79 15.44 -6.65
CA GLY A 9 10.33 15.72 -5.31
C GLY A 9 8.86 15.42 -5.08
N LYS A 10 8.13 15.08 -6.12
CA LYS A 10 6.69 14.93 -5.98
C LYS A 10 6.31 13.49 -5.75
N LYS A 11 6.26 13.11 -4.49
CA LYS A 11 5.86 11.76 -4.13
C LYS A 11 4.35 11.74 -3.97
N ASN A 12 3.67 11.56 -5.08
CA ASN A 12 2.21 11.67 -5.12
C ASN A 12 1.48 10.38 -4.79
N TYR A 13 2.19 9.30 -4.59
CA TYR A 13 1.56 8.01 -4.34
C TYR A 13 1.97 7.50 -2.98
N SER A 14 1.01 7.06 -2.20
CA SER A 14 1.28 6.58 -0.85
C SER A 14 0.87 5.12 -0.75
N LEU A 15 1.75 4.32 -0.18
CA LEU A 15 1.48 2.92 0.10
C LEU A 15 1.26 2.80 1.59
N LEU A 16 0.07 2.36 1.97
CA LEU A 16 -0.34 2.26 3.36
C LEU A 16 -0.52 0.80 3.72
N ILE A 17 0.12 0.37 4.80
CA ILE A 17 0.03 -1.00 5.26
C ILE A 17 -0.41 -0.98 6.71
N ILE A 18 -1.42 -1.79 7.03
CA ILE A 18 -1.90 -1.92 8.40
C ILE A 18 -1.71 -3.37 8.82
N ASP A 19 -1.09 -3.59 9.98
CA ASP A 19 -0.86 -4.94 10.46
C ASP A 19 -2.00 -5.39 11.38
N SER A 20 -1.91 -6.62 11.89
CA SER A 20 -2.97 -7.19 12.69
C SER A 20 -3.16 -6.48 14.03
N ASN A 21 -2.17 -5.72 14.45
CA ASN A 21 -2.28 -4.94 15.68
C ASN A 21 -2.83 -3.54 15.43
N GLY A 22 -3.15 -3.24 14.19
CA GLY A 22 -3.67 -1.92 13.84
C GLY A 22 -2.60 -0.88 13.59
N LYS A 23 -1.33 -1.28 13.61
CA LYS A 23 -0.26 -0.34 13.38
C LYS A 23 -0.16 -0.03 11.89
N GLN A 24 -0.11 1.23 11.56
CA GLN A 24 -0.07 1.68 10.18
C GLN A 24 1.34 2.13 9.81
N SER A 25 1.77 1.73 8.62
CA SER A 25 3.03 2.17 8.04
C SER A 25 2.71 2.84 6.72
N ALA A 26 3.43 3.88 6.38
CA ALA A 26 3.20 4.61 5.15
C ALA A 26 4.52 4.86 4.45
N SER A 27 4.52 4.70 3.13
CA SER A 27 5.69 4.99 2.31
C SER A 27 5.20 5.75 1.09
N ASP A 28 5.92 6.79 0.71
CA ASP A 28 5.54 7.62 -0.41
C ASP A 28 6.43 7.36 -1.60
N PHE A 29 5.84 7.42 -2.78
CA PHE A 29 6.55 7.12 -4.02
C PHE A 29 6.27 8.16 -5.08
N VAL A 30 7.23 8.34 -5.98
CA VAL A 30 7.07 9.23 -7.12
C VAL A 30 6.32 8.52 -8.23
N GLY A 31 6.63 7.26 -8.49
CA GLY A 31 6.07 6.52 -9.61
C GLY A 31 4.86 5.69 -9.23
N LYS A 32 3.80 5.82 -10.01
CA LYS A 32 2.58 5.08 -9.78
C LYS A 32 2.79 3.58 -9.90
N ASP A 33 3.40 3.16 -11.00
CA ASP A 33 3.57 1.73 -11.23
C ASP A 33 4.49 1.11 -10.21
N TYR A 34 5.50 1.85 -9.79
CA TYR A 34 6.42 1.35 -8.79
C TYR A 34 5.70 1.15 -7.46
N ALA A 35 4.85 2.10 -7.09
CA ALA A 35 4.07 1.98 -5.85
C ALA A 35 3.14 0.77 -5.90
N ILE A 36 2.47 0.58 -7.03
CA ILE A 36 1.55 -0.54 -7.18
C ILE A 36 2.30 -1.87 -7.17
N ASN A 37 3.47 -1.91 -7.82
CA ASN A 37 4.25 -3.15 -7.83
C ASN A 37 4.76 -3.49 -6.44
N CYS A 38 5.15 -2.50 -5.66
CA CYS A 38 5.53 -2.73 -4.28
C CYS A 38 4.36 -3.27 -3.47
N ALA A 39 3.17 -2.71 -3.69
CA ALA A 39 1.99 -3.18 -2.98
C ALA A 39 1.68 -4.63 -3.33
N LYS A 40 1.83 -4.99 -4.59
CA LYS A 40 1.57 -6.36 -5.02
C LYS A 40 2.55 -7.34 -4.39
N GLU A 41 3.80 -6.91 -4.25
CA GLU A 41 4.80 -7.76 -3.62
C GLU A 41 4.49 -7.95 -2.13
N PHE A 42 4.12 -6.87 -1.44
CA PHE A 42 3.72 -6.99 -0.04
C PHE A 42 2.46 -7.85 0.11
N GLU A 43 1.54 -7.74 -0.84
CA GLU A 43 0.35 -8.57 -0.83
C GLU A 43 0.74 -10.05 -0.96
N ARG A 44 1.66 -10.37 -1.83
CA ARG A 44 2.13 -11.74 -1.99
C ARG A 44 2.73 -12.25 -0.69
N LEU A 45 3.55 -11.44 -0.05
CA LEU A 45 4.17 -11.81 1.22
C LEU A 45 3.15 -11.97 2.34
N ALA A 46 2.14 -11.11 2.33
CA ALA A 46 1.06 -11.20 3.33
C ALA A 46 0.26 -12.49 3.15
N LYS A 47 -0.02 -12.85 1.90
CA LYS A 47 -0.77 -14.06 1.62
C LYS A 47 -0.01 -15.31 2.01
N SER A 48 1.31 -15.27 1.90
CA SER A 48 2.13 -16.43 2.25
C SER A 48 2.44 -16.47 3.75
N GLY A 49 2.07 -15.44 4.48
CA GLY A 49 2.33 -15.40 5.91
C GLY A 49 3.70 -14.90 6.29
N GLU A 50 4.47 -14.41 5.30
CA GLU A 50 5.82 -13.93 5.59
C GLU A 50 5.83 -12.57 6.25
N ILE A 51 4.78 -11.79 6.07
CA ILE A 51 4.65 -10.53 6.78
C ILE A 51 3.25 -10.44 7.37
N ASP A 52 3.12 -9.63 8.42
CA ASP A 52 1.84 -9.41 9.05
C ASP A 52 1.24 -8.14 8.47
N ALA A 53 0.32 -8.30 7.54
CA ALA A 53 -0.39 -7.18 6.95
C ALA A 53 -1.83 -7.60 6.70
N ILE A 54 -2.77 -6.85 7.24
CA ILE A 54 -4.19 -7.13 7.02
C ILE A 54 -4.78 -6.20 5.98
N SER A 55 -4.09 -5.10 5.67
CA SER A 55 -4.56 -4.17 4.66
C SER A 55 -3.37 -3.53 3.97
N ILE A 56 -3.42 -3.47 2.64
CA ILE A 56 -2.39 -2.84 1.83
C ILE A 56 -3.11 -1.99 0.80
N LYS A 57 -2.78 -0.70 0.75
CA LYS A 57 -3.50 0.23 -0.10
C LYS A 57 -2.54 1.20 -0.75
N VAL A 58 -2.77 1.52 -2.03
CA VAL A 58 -2.02 2.57 -2.72
C VAL A 58 -3.01 3.67 -3.07
N ILE A 59 -2.68 4.88 -2.71
CA ILE A 59 -3.52 6.04 -2.95
C ILE A 59 -2.78 7.08 -3.77
N ASP A 60 -3.49 7.70 -4.71
CA ASP A 60 -3.01 8.90 -5.37
C ASP A 60 -3.36 10.04 -4.43
N LYS A 61 -2.34 10.68 -3.85
CA LYS A 61 -2.58 11.71 -2.83
C LYS A 61 -3.24 12.95 -3.38
N ARG A 62 -3.12 13.18 -4.68
CA ARG A 62 -3.73 14.36 -5.31
C ARG A 62 -5.22 14.21 -5.46
N SER A 63 -5.65 13.05 -5.96
CA SER A 63 -7.07 12.79 -6.23
C SER A 63 -7.74 12.03 -5.11
N LYS A 64 -6.97 11.49 -4.17
CA LYS A 64 -7.45 10.63 -3.09
C LYS A 64 -8.03 9.31 -3.62
N GLN A 65 -7.69 8.98 -4.84
CA GLN A 65 -8.20 7.77 -5.46
C GLN A 65 -7.39 6.57 -5.01
N VAL A 66 -8.07 5.49 -4.69
CA VAL A 66 -7.41 4.24 -4.33
C VAL A 66 -7.07 3.51 -5.61
N LEU A 67 -5.79 3.25 -5.82
CA LEU A 67 -5.29 2.62 -7.03
C LEU A 67 -5.11 1.12 -6.88
N HIS A 68 -4.93 0.66 -5.66
CA HIS A 68 -4.75 -0.76 -5.37
C HIS A 68 -5.18 -1.00 -3.93
N LEU A 69 -5.88 -2.09 -3.72
CA LEU A 69 -6.37 -2.41 -2.38
C LEU A 69 -6.33 -3.91 -2.16
N TYR A 70 -5.76 -4.30 -1.05
CA TYR A 70 -5.78 -5.68 -0.58
C TYR A 70 -6.26 -5.67 0.86
N ILE A 71 -7.24 -6.48 1.15
CA ILE A 71 -7.69 -6.66 2.53
C ILE A 71 -7.67 -8.16 2.80
N LYS A 72 -6.97 -8.54 3.85
CA LYS A 72 -6.86 -9.94 4.18
C LYS A 72 -8.21 -10.43 4.64
N GLU A 73 -8.62 -11.53 4.06
CA GLU A 73 -9.88 -12.13 4.44
C GLU A 73 -9.66 -12.89 5.72
N VAL A 74 -10.39 -12.49 6.75
CA VAL A 74 -10.30 -13.17 8.02
C VAL A 74 -11.53 -14.05 8.15
N LYS A 75 -11.30 -15.32 8.29
CA LYS A 75 -12.42 -16.22 8.50
C LYS A 75 -12.88 -16.04 9.93
N VAL A 76 -14.05 -15.50 10.06
CA VAL A 76 -14.63 -15.39 11.38
C VAL A 76 -15.38 -16.67 11.61
N ASN A 77 -14.90 -17.42 12.57
CA ASN A 77 -15.51 -18.66 12.89
C ASN A 77 -16.58 -18.39 13.92
N ILE A 78 -17.78 -18.17 13.45
CA ILE A 78 -18.87 -17.84 14.35
C ILE A 78 -19.49 -19.12 14.83
N GLN A 79 -19.43 -19.32 16.12
CA GLN A 79 -20.00 -20.50 16.73
C GLN A 79 -21.30 -20.12 17.40
N HIS A 80 -22.31 -20.87 17.16
CA HIS A 80 -23.59 -20.57 17.74
C HIS A 80 -24.15 -21.80 18.47
#